data_5c6acd9c9c7d610f59fbd73ad11f28ff
#
_entry.id   5c6acd9c9c7d610f59fbd73ad11f28ff
#
_cell.length_a   1.000
_cell.length_b   1.000
_cell.length_c   1.000
_cell.angle_alpha   90.00
_cell.angle_beta   90.00
_cell.angle_gamma   90.00
#
_symmetry.space_group_name_H-M   'P 1'
#
loop_
_entity.id
_entity.type
_entity.pdbx_description
1 polymer ?
#
loop_
_entity_poly.entity_id
_entity_poly.type
_entity_poly.pdbx_seq_one_letter_code
_entity_poly.pdbx_strand_id
1 'polypeptide(L)'
;MKPRVDYELLRQYHEGLICCSACLGGEVPQAIMHNDIEEAERVVQWFKNIFGEDYYLELQLHPSGDPQKDADVYENQLRVNKVILELAAKYGVKYICSNDVHFILAEDAVAHDHLICLNTGRDLDDPNRMRYTFQEYLKSPEEMAALFPDHPEALATTLEIADKCEDYKLTHAPLMPNFPPPEDFPIALGELRESFVKKIEDEEMLAKIGACATVPELEELVAGDKELSDRLMVAKQYCYLKDLTYKGAHMRYGDVLDEKTEERIKYELS
;
A
#
# COMPACT_ATOMS: atom_id res chain seq x y z
N MET A 1 -2.88 -4.68 -7.07
CA MET A 1 -4.04 -3.93 -6.55
C MET A 1 -3.50 -2.65 -5.95
N LYS A 2 -4.09 -1.47 -6.26
CA LYS A 2 -3.69 -0.20 -5.61
C LYS A 2 -4.48 -0.09 -4.30
N PRO A 3 -3.83 0.15 -3.15
CA PRO A 3 -4.53 0.40 -1.90
C PRO A 3 -5.37 1.67 -2.03
N ARG A 4 -6.55 1.66 -1.42
CA ARG A 4 -7.47 2.80 -1.41
C ARG A 4 -7.94 3.02 0.01
N VAL A 5 -8.08 4.27 0.38
CA VAL A 5 -8.52 4.73 1.69
C VAL A 5 -9.65 5.76 1.45
N ASP A 6 -10.65 5.75 2.30
CA ASP A 6 -11.74 6.72 2.32
C ASP A 6 -11.74 7.52 3.63
N TYR A 7 -12.62 8.49 3.74
CA TYR A 7 -12.76 9.33 4.92
C TYR A 7 -13.10 8.56 6.20
N GLU A 8 -13.81 7.44 6.08
CA GLU A 8 -14.18 6.62 7.23
C GLU A 8 -12.95 5.90 7.80
N LEU A 9 -12.14 5.30 6.92
CA LEU A 9 -10.88 4.67 7.32
C LEU A 9 -9.87 5.69 7.86
N LEU A 10 -9.76 6.88 7.24
CA LEU A 10 -8.90 7.94 7.76
C LEU A 10 -9.33 8.38 9.16
N ARG A 11 -10.64 8.53 9.40
CA ARG A 11 -11.16 8.87 10.73
C ARG A 11 -10.83 7.80 11.77
N GLN A 12 -10.88 6.53 11.37
CA GLN A 12 -10.63 5.40 12.27
C GLN A 12 -9.16 5.18 12.58
N TYR A 13 -8.25 5.46 11.62
CA TYR A 13 -6.84 5.08 11.70
C TYR A 13 -5.87 6.26 11.56
N HIS A 14 -6.28 7.48 11.87
CA HIS A 14 -5.46 8.68 11.74
C HIS A 14 -4.38 8.84 12.83
N GLU A 15 -4.54 8.19 13.98
CA GLU A 15 -3.60 8.34 15.10
C GLU A 15 -2.18 7.95 14.68
N GLY A 16 -1.22 8.84 14.99
CA GLY A 16 0.19 8.67 14.62
C GLY A 16 0.51 8.97 13.14
N LEU A 17 -0.44 9.49 12.36
CA LEU A 17 -0.21 9.89 10.98
C LEU A 17 -0.11 11.41 10.85
N ILE A 18 0.80 11.87 9.99
CA ILE A 18 0.88 13.25 9.52
C ILE A 18 0.25 13.32 8.13
N CYS A 19 -0.60 14.32 7.89
CA CYS A 19 -1.32 14.48 6.64
C CYS A 19 -0.98 15.82 5.98
N CYS A 20 -0.71 15.79 4.67
CA CYS A 20 -0.46 16.96 3.84
C CYS A 20 -1.50 17.08 2.73
N SER A 21 -1.73 18.30 2.21
CA SER A 21 -2.78 18.56 1.21
C SER A 21 -2.45 18.09 -0.21
N ALA A 22 -1.26 17.56 -0.43
CA ALA A 22 -0.75 17.03 -1.69
C ALA A 22 -0.60 18.08 -2.82
N CYS A 23 -0.32 17.59 -4.04
CA CYS A 23 -0.10 18.38 -5.26
C CYS A 23 -1.42 18.89 -5.86
N LEU A 24 -1.37 19.40 -7.09
CA LEU A 24 -2.58 19.83 -7.83
C LEU A 24 -3.67 18.74 -7.93
N GLY A 25 -3.30 17.48 -7.78
CA GLY A 25 -4.23 16.35 -7.72
C GLY A 25 -4.94 16.16 -6.37
N GLY A 26 -4.53 16.87 -5.32
CA GLY A 26 -5.15 16.82 -4.00
C GLY A 26 -6.55 17.45 -3.97
N GLU A 27 -7.37 17.08 -2.98
CA GLU A 27 -8.78 17.55 -2.90
C GLU A 27 -8.88 19.06 -2.75
N VAL A 28 -8.04 19.68 -1.89
CA VAL A 28 -8.04 21.14 -1.70
C VAL A 28 -7.63 21.87 -2.98
N PRO A 29 -6.48 21.54 -3.63
CA PRO A 29 -6.13 22.14 -4.92
C PRO A 29 -7.18 21.92 -6.01
N GLN A 30 -7.76 20.72 -6.10
CA GLN A 30 -8.82 20.43 -7.08
C GLN A 30 -10.06 21.31 -6.90
N ALA A 31 -10.54 21.48 -5.68
CA ALA A 31 -11.65 22.37 -5.38
C ALA A 31 -11.33 23.82 -5.79
N ILE A 32 -10.12 24.30 -5.48
CA ILE A 32 -9.66 25.64 -5.88
C ILE A 32 -9.62 25.80 -7.41
N MET A 33 -9.11 24.80 -8.14
CA MET A 33 -9.04 24.84 -9.60
C MET A 33 -10.43 24.86 -10.25
N HIS A 34 -11.41 24.23 -9.62
CA HIS A 34 -12.80 24.27 -10.06
C HIS A 34 -13.55 25.52 -9.59
N ASN A 35 -12.87 26.50 -8.92
CA ASN A 35 -13.45 27.69 -8.32
C ASN A 35 -14.49 27.39 -7.22
N ASP A 36 -14.41 26.24 -6.59
CA ASP A 36 -15.25 25.85 -5.46
C ASP A 36 -14.50 26.10 -4.15
N ILE A 37 -14.48 27.35 -3.72
CA ILE A 37 -13.77 27.75 -2.50
C ILE A 37 -14.48 27.21 -1.25
N GLU A 38 -15.81 27.10 -1.27
CA GLU A 38 -16.59 26.54 -0.16
C GLU A 38 -16.21 25.07 0.06
N GLU A 39 -16.06 24.30 -0.99
CA GLU A 39 -15.57 22.92 -0.91
C GLU A 39 -14.12 22.84 -0.42
N ALA A 40 -13.23 23.71 -0.93
CA ALA A 40 -11.84 23.76 -0.43
C ALA A 40 -11.80 24.04 1.08
N GLU A 41 -12.61 24.97 1.58
CA GLU A 41 -12.75 25.28 3.00
C GLU A 41 -13.28 24.08 3.80
N ARG A 42 -14.30 23.41 3.29
CA ARG A 42 -14.89 22.22 3.91
C ARG A 42 -13.86 21.11 4.07
N VAL A 43 -13.06 20.86 3.02
CA VAL A 43 -12.02 19.84 3.02
C VAL A 43 -10.92 20.20 4.03
N VAL A 44 -10.41 21.43 4.02
CA VAL A 44 -9.39 21.88 4.99
C VAL A 44 -9.89 21.71 6.43
N GLN A 45 -11.13 22.12 6.72
CA GLN A 45 -11.70 21.95 8.05
C GLN A 45 -11.83 20.49 8.46
N TRP A 46 -12.25 19.62 7.53
CA TRP A 46 -12.38 18.21 7.81
C TRP A 46 -11.03 17.58 8.20
N PHE A 47 -9.98 17.79 7.38
CA PHE A 47 -8.64 17.28 7.67
C PHE A 47 -8.07 17.88 8.97
N LYS A 48 -8.23 19.17 9.19
CA LYS A 48 -7.81 19.80 10.43
C LYS A 48 -8.51 19.22 11.66
N ASN A 49 -9.80 18.93 11.57
CA ASN A 49 -10.56 18.35 12.69
C ASN A 49 -10.11 16.91 13.01
N ILE A 50 -9.62 16.16 12.04
CA ILE A 50 -9.15 14.78 12.23
C ILE A 50 -7.69 14.75 12.68
N PHE A 51 -6.80 15.48 11.99
CA PHE A 51 -5.35 15.41 12.21
C PHE A 51 -4.82 16.51 13.14
N GLY A 52 -5.62 17.56 13.45
CA GLY A 52 -5.21 18.63 14.35
C GLY A 52 -3.95 19.35 13.87
N GLU A 53 -2.91 19.32 14.72
CA GLU A 53 -1.60 19.94 14.44
C GLU A 53 -0.73 19.12 13.48
N ASP A 54 -1.16 17.92 13.09
CA ASP A 54 -0.49 17.05 12.15
C ASP A 54 -1.08 17.15 10.74
N TYR A 55 -1.92 18.17 10.49
CA TYR A 55 -2.37 18.53 9.15
C TYR A 55 -1.62 19.75 8.63
N TYR A 56 -1.08 19.62 7.41
CA TYR A 56 -0.29 20.66 6.74
C TYR A 56 -0.83 20.91 5.33
N LEU A 57 -0.86 22.20 4.93
CA LEU A 57 -1.11 22.58 3.55
C LEU A 57 0.22 22.62 2.77
N GLU A 58 0.19 22.34 1.47
CA GLU A 58 1.38 22.31 0.64
C GLU A 58 1.38 23.41 -0.41
N LEU A 59 2.52 24.09 -0.54
CA LEU A 59 2.84 24.98 -1.65
C LEU A 59 3.80 24.26 -2.57
N GLN A 60 3.50 24.27 -3.87
CA GLN A 60 4.37 23.66 -4.91
C GLN A 60 4.55 24.64 -6.06
N LEU A 61 5.75 24.65 -6.65
CA LEU A 61 6.07 25.47 -7.81
C LEU A 61 7.02 24.71 -8.74
N HIS A 62 6.61 24.53 -10.00
CA HIS A 62 7.37 23.83 -11.02
C HIS A 62 7.55 24.71 -12.29
N PRO A 63 8.30 25.82 -12.21
CA PRO A 63 8.57 26.66 -13.39
C PRO A 63 9.48 25.93 -14.36
N SER A 64 8.95 25.51 -15.50
CA SER A 64 9.73 24.77 -16.52
C SER A 64 10.43 25.67 -17.52
N GLY A 65 9.97 26.92 -17.67
CA GLY A 65 10.40 27.84 -18.73
C GLY A 65 9.81 27.47 -20.11
N ASP A 66 8.98 26.46 -20.20
CA ASP A 66 8.21 26.10 -21.40
C ASP A 66 6.79 26.68 -21.24
N PRO A 67 6.36 27.65 -22.04
CA PRO A 67 5.09 28.33 -21.88
C PRO A 67 3.87 27.40 -21.89
N GLN A 68 3.94 26.28 -22.62
CA GLN A 68 2.82 25.34 -22.67
C GLN A 68 2.73 24.51 -21.39
N LYS A 69 3.85 24.01 -20.86
CA LYS A 69 3.91 23.27 -19.60
C LYS A 69 3.59 24.19 -18.42
N ASP A 70 4.10 25.43 -18.46
CA ASP A 70 3.88 26.41 -17.41
C ASP A 70 2.40 26.82 -17.33
N ALA A 71 1.69 26.96 -18.45
CA ALA A 71 0.25 27.24 -18.47
C ALA A 71 -0.58 26.13 -17.80
N ASP A 72 -0.20 24.88 -18.00
CA ASP A 72 -0.94 23.73 -17.48
C ASP A 72 -0.64 23.45 -15.99
N VAL A 73 0.57 23.74 -15.51
CA VAL A 73 1.01 23.38 -14.16
C VAL A 73 1.37 24.61 -13.33
N TYR A 74 2.39 25.37 -13.73
CA TYR A 74 2.95 26.45 -12.92
C TYR A 74 1.95 27.59 -12.65
N GLU A 75 1.20 28.03 -13.66
CA GLU A 75 0.16 29.05 -13.47
C GLU A 75 -0.97 28.58 -12.53
N ASN A 76 -1.35 27.30 -12.65
CA ASN A 76 -2.31 26.72 -11.71
C ASN A 76 -1.75 26.65 -10.28
N GLN A 77 -0.47 26.30 -10.12
CA GLN A 77 0.19 26.29 -8.83
C GLN A 77 0.23 27.67 -8.20
N LEU A 78 0.55 28.71 -8.96
CA LEU A 78 0.51 30.10 -8.47
C LEU A 78 -0.89 30.49 -7.96
N ARG A 79 -1.93 30.15 -8.72
CA ARG A 79 -3.32 30.40 -8.32
C ARG A 79 -3.72 29.64 -7.06
N VAL A 80 -3.39 28.35 -7.01
CA VAL A 80 -3.70 27.47 -5.88
C VAL A 80 -2.95 27.91 -4.63
N ASN A 81 -1.65 28.19 -4.73
CA ASN A 81 -0.81 28.62 -3.61
C ASN A 81 -1.36 29.90 -2.95
N LYS A 82 -1.85 30.85 -3.74
CA LYS A 82 -2.46 32.08 -3.20
C LYS A 82 -3.65 31.75 -2.30
N VAL A 83 -4.56 30.87 -2.74
CA VAL A 83 -5.74 30.50 -1.97
C VAL A 83 -5.35 29.63 -0.77
N ILE A 84 -4.38 28.74 -0.92
CA ILE A 84 -3.84 27.92 0.19
C ILE A 84 -3.33 28.81 1.32
N LEU A 85 -2.59 29.87 1.01
CA LEU A 85 -2.10 30.83 2.02
C LEU A 85 -3.26 31.57 2.74
N GLU A 86 -4.30 31.93 2.01
CA GLU A 86 -5.52 32.51 2.60
C GLU A 86 -6.23 31.52 3.55
N LEU A 87 -6.35 30.24 3.13
CA LEU A 87 -6.94 29.18 3.94
C LEU A 87 -6.08 28.85 5.16
N ALA A 88 -4.75 28.79 4.99
CA ALA A 88 -3.80 28.57 6.07
C ALA A 88 -3.97 29.62 7.17
N ALA A 89 -4.01 30.90 6.78
CA ALA A 89 -4.23 32.02 7.72
C ALA A 89 -5.62 31.97 8.36
N LYS A 90 -6.68 31.70 7.59
CA LYS A 90 -8.06 31.68 8.05
C LYS A 90 -8.31 30.58 9.08
N TYR A 91 -7.75 29.40 8.86
CA TYR A 91 -8.01 28.21 9.70
C TYR A 91 -6.86 27.89 10.66
N GLY A 92 -5.77 28.66 10.65
CA GLY A 92 -4.61 28.43 11.51
C GLY A 92 -3.96 27.06 11.22
N VAL A 93 -3.84 26.69 9.95
CA VAL A 93 -3.16 25.49 9.50
C VAL A 93 -1.76 25.88 9.04
N LYS A 94 -0.75 25.15 9.51
CA LYS A 94 0.63 25.33 9.03
C LYS A 94 0.76 24.87 7.58
N TYR A 95 1.75 25.38 6.89
CA TYR A 95 2.01 24.99 5.51
C TYR A 95 3.49 24.73 5.27
N ILE A 96 3.79 23.94 4.25
CA ILE A 96 5.12 23.55 3.81
C ILE A 96 5.33 23.88 2.35
N CYS A 97 6.59 23.94 1.93
CA CYS A 97 6.97 23.91 0.52
C CYS A 97 7.47 22.50 0.17
N SER A 98 6.89 21.88 -0.84
CA SER A 98 7.30 20.58 -1.35
C SER A 98 7.55 20.62 -2.86
N ASN A 99 8.24 19.64 -3.41
CA ASN A 99 8.59 19.58 -4.83
C ASN A 99 7.99 18.37 -5.56
N ASP A 100 7.04 17.66 -4.96
CA ASP A 100 6.39 16.49 -5.58
C ASP A 100 7.39 15.58 -6.31
N VAL A 101 8.45 15.16 -5.60
CA VAL A 101 9.62 14.50 -6.17
C VAL A 101 9.26 13.16 -6.79
N HIS A 102 9.56 12.96 -8.07
CA HIS A 102 9.33 11.74 -8.84
C HIS A 102 10.61 11.07 -9.31
N PHE A 103 11.74 11.80 -9.34
CA PHE A 103 13.06 11.30 -9.71
C PHE A 103 14.16 12.06 -8.95
N ILE A 104 15.38 11.52 -8.92
CA ILE A 104 16.43 12.03 -8.04
C ILE A 104 17.18 13.20 -8.70
N LEU A 105 17.71 13.01 -9.90
CA LEU A 105 18.52 13.99 -10.58
C LEU A 105 17.73 14.68 -11.70
N ALA A 106 18.02 15.96 -11.98
CA ALA A 106 17.35 16.70 -13.05
C ALA A 106 17.49 16.00 -14.42
N GLU A 107 18.64 15.35 -14.68
CA GLU A 107 18.88 14.58 -15.89
C GLU A 107 18.02 13.32 -16.04
N ASP A 108 17.46 12.81 -14.96
CA ASP A 108 16.59 11.62 -14.98
C ASP A 108 15.20 11.92 -15.58
N ALA A 109 14.85 13.18 -15.77
CA ALA A 109 13.55 13.61 -16.26
C ALA A 109 13.13 12.93 -17.57
N VAL A 110 14.07 12.77 -18.51
CA VAL A 110 13.82 12.11 -19.81
C VAL A 110 13.56 10.62 -19.62
N ALA A 111 14.33 9.94 -18.77
CA ALA A 111 14.13 8.52 -18.46
C ALA A 111 12.79 8.30 -17.76
N HIS A 112 12.42 9.18 -16.83
CA HIS A 112 11.13 9.16 -16.15
C HIS A 112 9.96 9.33 -17.14
N ASP A 113 10.05 10.25 -18.09
CA ASP A 113 9.03 10.46 -19.13
C ASP A 113 8.79 9.20 -19.99
N HIS A 114 9.86 8.47 -20.33
CA HIS A 114 9.75 7.18 -21.02
C HIS A 114 9.08 6.11 -20.13
N LEU A 115 9.41 6.06 -18.83
CA LEU A 115 8.78 5.13 -17.88
C LEU A 115 7.28 5.40 -17.72
N ILE A 116 6.85 6.65 -17.76
CA ILE A 116 5.42 7.00 -17.75
C ILE A 116 4.72 6.42 -18.98
N CYS A 117 5.31 6.59 -20.17
CA CYS A 117 4.77 6.02 -21.41
C CYS A 117 4.63 4.50 -21.30
N LEU A 118 5.66 3.80 -20.82
CA LEU A 118 5.64 2.36 -20.62
C LEU A 118 4.53 1.93 -19.65
N ASN A 119 4.40 2.61 -18.51
CA ASN A 119 3.42 2.27 -17.47
C ASN A 119 1.97 2.57 -17.87
N THR A 120 1.75 3.56 -18.74
CA THR A 120 0.43 3.99 -19.19
C THR A 120 0.02 3.37 -20.54
N GLY A 121 0.94 2.68 -21.22
CA GLY A 121 0.73 2.12 -22.55
C GLY A 121 0.52 3.20 -23.61
N ARG A 122 1.21 4.34 -23.49
CA ARG A 122 1.13 5.47 -24.42
C ARG A 122 2.45 5.67 -25.15
N ASP A 123 2.39 6.18 -26.38
CA ASP A 123 3.56 6.55 -27.16
C ASP A 123 4.06 7.96 -26.78
N LEU A 124 5.33 8.24 -27.00
CA LEU A 124 5.95 9.52 -26.66
C LEU A 124 5.34 10.71 -27.41
N ASP A 125 4.84 10.50 -28.61
CA ASP A 125 4.21 11.51 -29.49
C ASP A 125 2.70 11.63 -29.26
N ASP A 126 2.09 10.80 -28.40
CA ASP A 126 0.66 10.94 -28.06
C ASP A 126 0.41 12.31 -27.38
N PRO A 127 -0.40 13.20 -27.99
CA PRO A 127 -0.67 14.53 -27.44
C PRO A 127 -1.46 14.47 -26.10
N ASN A 128 -2.17 13.38 -25.83
CA ASN A 128 -3.02 13.23 -24.67
C ASN A 128 -2.35 12.43 -23.53
N ARG A 129 -1.07 12.12 -23.63
CA ARG A 129 -0.35 11.42 -22.59
C ARG A 129 -0.06 12.29 -21.38
N MET A 130 0.09 11.69 -20.22
CA MET A 130 0.57 12.36 -19.03
C MET A 130 2.01 12.88 -19.24
N ARG A 131 2.28 14.12 -18.86
CA ARG A 131 3.58 14.75 -18.89
C ARG A 131 3.84 15.50 -17.59
N TYR A 132 5.11 15.51 -17.18
CA TYR A 132 5.61 16.32 -16.07
C TYR A 132 6.36 17.55 -16.61
N THR A 133 6.64 18.48 -15.70
CA THR A 133 7.37 19.72 -16.06
C THR A 133 8.87 19.52 -16.19
N PHE A 134 9.39 18.38 -15.72
CA PHE A 134 10.81 18.06 -15.53
C PHE A 134 11.45 18.81 -14.34
N GLN A 135 10.62 19.40 -13.48
CA GLN A 135 11.06 20.09 -12.28
C GLN A 135 10.87 19.24 -11.00
N GLU A 136 10.29 18.06 -11.14
CA GLU A 136 9.92 17.15 -10.04
C GLU A 136 11.12 16.28 -9.57
N TYR A 137 12.36 16.84 -9.63
CA TYR A 137 13.56 16.20 -9.10
C TYR A 137 13.81 16.58 -7.63
N LEU A 138 14.68 15.83 -6.96
CA LEU A 138 15.06 16.10 -5.57
C LEU A 138 15.96 17.34 -5.52
N LYS A 139 15.36 18.51 -5.29
CA LYS A 139 16.05 19.79 -5.18
C LYS A 139 16.84 19.90 -3.86
N SER A 140 17.94 20.62 -3.91
CA SER A 140 18.69 20.98 -2.71
C SER A 140 17.91 21.98 -1.84
N PRO A 141 18.26 22.12 -0.53
CA PRO A 141 17.67 23.17 0.31
C PRO A 141 17.82 24.58 -0.26
N GLU A 142 18.96 24.86 -0.92
CA GLU A 142 19.24 26.17 -1.55
C GLU A 142 18.33 26.39 -2.76
N GLU A 143 18.11 25.37 -3.60
CA GLU A 143 17.18 25.45 -4.73
C GLU A 143 15.74 25.65 -4.26
N MET A 144 15.32 24.94 -3.21
CA MET A 144 14.00 25.12 -2.61
C MET A 144 13.84 26.52 -2.01
N ALA A 145 14.87 27.06 -1.32
CA ALA A 145 14.85 28.41 -0.78
C ALA A 145 14.79 29.48 -1.89
N ALA A 146 15.47 29.26 -3.00
CA ALA A 146 15.42 30.14 -4.17
C ALA A 146 14.04 30.11 -4.86
N LEU A 147 13.36 28.98 -4.82
CA LEU A 147 12.03 28.81 -5.40
C LEU A 147 10.92 29.44 -4.54
N PHE A 148 11.09 29.49 -3.22
CA PHE A 148 10.13 30.05 -2.26
C PHE A 148 10.78 31.14 -1.38
N PRO A 149 11.29 32.23 -1.95
CA PRO A 149 12.03 33.24 -1.18
C PRO A 149 11.17 34.00 -0.16
N ASP A 150 9.85 34.08 -0.39
CA ASP A 150 8.90 34.78 0.46
C ASP A 150 8.29 33.89 1.57
N HIS A 151 8.68 32.59 1.61
CA HIS A 151 8.10 31.61 2.53
C HIS A 151 9.15 30.78 3.31
N PRO A 152 10.13 31.43 3.97
CA PRO A 152 11.15 30.71 4.73
C PRO A 152 10.56 29.87 5.89
N GLU A 153 9.42 30.30 6.47
CA GLU A 153 8.69 29.57 7.48
C GLU A 153 8.14 28.22 6.97
N ALA A 154 7.71 28.17 5.70
CA ALA A 154 7.21 26.93 5.09
C ALA A 154 8.32 25.89 4.92
N LEU A 155 9.54 26.35 4.62
CA LEU A 155 10.73 25.49 4.57
C LEU A 155 11.12 25.02 5.98
N ALA A 156 11.05 25.88 6.99
CA ALA A 156 11.31 25.51 8.38
C ALA A 156 10.30 24.48 8.90
N THR A 157 9.04 24.58 8.49
CA THR A 157 7.98 23.63 8.87
C THR A 157 8.26 22.22 8.37
N THR A 158 9.00 22.03 7.26
CA THR A 158 9.41 20.69 6.81
C THR A 158 10.31 19.99 7.81
N LEU A 159 11.19 20.73 8.51
CA LEU A 159 12.02 20.19 9.58
C LEU A 159 11.18 19.80 10.81
N GLU A 160 10.16 20.60 11.14
CA GLU A 160 9.21 20.25 12.20
C GLU A 160 8.54 18.90 11.93
N ILE A 161 8.13 18.65 10.69
CA ILE A 161 7.55 17.35 10.29
C ILE A 161 8.58 16.23 10.44
N ALA A 162 9.81 16.44 9.99
CA ALA A 162 10.89 15.45 10.11
C ALA A 162 11.17 15.10 11.58
N ASP A 163 11.18 16.10 12.46
CA ASP A 163 11.41 15.92 13.90
C ASP A 163 10.26 15.18 14.61
N LYS A 164 9.05 15.22 14.06
CA LYS A 164 7.90 14.45 14.57
C LYS A 164 7.95 12.97 14.18
N CYS A 165 8.71 12.61 13.13
CA CYS A 165 8.79 11.23 12.66
C CYS A 165 9.73 10.42 13.56
N GLU A 166 9.20 9.37 14.17
CA GLU A 166 9.98 8.44 14.98
C GLU A 166 10.54 7.29 14.12
N ASP A 167 11.72 6.77 14.49
CA ASP A 167 12.28 5.58 13.86
C ASP A 167 11.46 4.35 14.24
N TYR A 168 10.76 3.76 13.27
CA TYR A 168 10.04 2.50 13.45
C TYR A 168 10.23 1.55 12.27
N LYS A 169 10.02 0.27 12.51
CA LYS A 169 10.14 -0.77 11.49
C LYS A 169 8.78 -1.15 10.95
N LEU A 170 8.56 -0.92 9.66
CA LEU A 170 7.37 -1.41 8.94
C LEU A 170 7.45 -2.92 8.64
N THR A 171 8.68 -3.46 8.60
CA THR A 171 8.91 -4.87 8.26
C THR A 171 8.62 -5.74 9.47
N HIS A 172 7.72 -6.67 9.33
CA HIS A 172 7.43 -7.73 10.30
C HIS A 172 7.53 -9.10 9.62
N ALA A 173 7.49 -10.17 10.41
CA ALA A 173 7.43 -11.52 9.86
C ALA A 173 6.21 -11.66 8.93
N PRO A 174 6.32 -12.41 7.82
CA PRO A 174 5.19 -12.65 6.94
C PRO A 174 3.98 -13.18 7.70
N LEU A 175 2.84 -12.53 7.54
CA LEU A 175 1.58 -13.01 8.08
C LEU A 175 0.99 -14.02 7.09
N MET A 176 1.02 -15.28 7.47
CA MET A 176 0.36 -16.32 6.68
C MET A 176 -1.15 -16.27 6.95
N PRO A 177 -1.98 -16.20 5.89
CA PRO A 177 -3.43 -16.25 6.08
C PRO A 177 -3.84 -17.55 6.76
N ASN A 178 -4.66 -17.46 7.79
CA ASN A 178 -5.29 -18.64 8.37
C ASN A 178 -6.55 -18.98 7.56
N PHE A 179 -6.56 -20.14 6.92
CA PHE A 179 -7.67 -20.63 6.12
C PHE A 179 -8.11 -22.03 6.62
N PRO A 180 -8.79 -22.08 7.76
CA PRO A 180 -9.22 -23.35 8.34
C PRO A 180 -10.22 -24.05 7.40
N PRO A 181 -10.20 -25.38 7.32
CA PRO A 181 -11.24 -26.10 6.62
C PRO A 181 -12.61 -25.88 7.31
N PRO A 182 -13.74 -25.96 6.56
CA PRO A 182 -15.06 -26.00 7.16
C PRO A 182 -15.17 -27.12 8.21
N GLU A 183 -16.01 -26.92 9.23
CA GLU A 183 -16.18 -27.89 10.33
C GLU A 183 -16.66 -29.27 9.85
N ASP A 184 -17.46 -29.30 8.77
CA ASP A 184 -18.00 -30.49 8.14
C ASP A 184 -17.10 -31.07 7.02
N PHE A 185 -15.92 -30.53 6.82
CA PHE A 185 -15.00 -31.03 5.79
C PHE A 185 -14.46 -32.41 6.17
N PRO A 186 -14.69 -33.45 5.37
CA PRO A 186 -14.23 -34.79 5.66
C PRO A 186 -12.72 -34.93 5.45
N ILE A 187 -11.97 -35.07 6.54
CA ILE A 187 -10.52 -35.28 6.48
C ILE A 187 -10.22 -36.77 6.65
N ALA A 188 -9.56 -37.36 5.67
CA ALA A 188 -9.07 -38.74 5.77
C ALA A 188 -7.90 -38.82 6.77
N LEU A 189 -8.02 -39.61 7.83
CA LEU A 189 -7.01 -39.72 8.89
C LEU A 189 -5.62 -40.11 8.34
N GLY A 190 -5.55 -40.97 7.34
CA GLY A 190 -4.29 -41.39 6.73
C GLY A 190 -3.55 -40.22 6.06
N GLU A 191 -4.25 -39.41 5.29
CA GLU A 191 -3.72 -38.23 4.62
C GLU A 191 -3.30 -37.16 5.62
N LEU A 192 -4.12 -36.91 6.64
CA LEU A 192 -3.81 -35.99 7.73
C LEU A 192 -2.53 -36.39 8.45
N ARG A 193 -2.38 -37.66 8.80
CA ARG A 193 -1.17 -38.18 9.42
C ARG A 193 0.06 -37.98 8.54
N GLU A 194 -0.01 -38.38 7.28
CA GLU A 194 1.10 -38.22 6.34
C GLU A 194 1.60 -36.77 6.28
N SER A 195 0.67 -35.80 6.27
CA SER A 195 1.02 -34.39 6.29
C SER A 195 1.57 -33.93 7.64
N PHE A 196 0.95 -34.39 8.73
CA PHE A 196 1.26 -33.94 10.09
C PHE A 196 2.64 -34.40 10.57
N VAL A 197 3.04 -35.64 10.25
CA VAL A 197 4.29 -36.25 10.75
C VAL A 197 5.53 -35.74 10.05
N LYS A 198 5.46 -35.08 8.90
CA LYS A 198 6.60 -34.69 8.05
C LYS A 198 7.73 -33.96 8.78
N LYS A 199 7.46 -33.32 9.93
CA LYS A 199 8.45 -32.53 10.71
C LYS A 199 8.51 -32.95 12.17
N ILE A 200 8.05 -34.13 12.52
CA ILE A 200 8.10 -34.68 13.88
C ILE A 200 9.22 -35.70 13.93
N GLU A 201 10.21 -35.48 14.79
CA GLU A 201 11.38 -36.34 14.96
C GLU A 201 11.26 -37.26 16.19
N ASP A 202 10.31 -36.96 17.10
CA ASP A 202 10.09 -37.72 18.32
C ASP A 202 9.43 -39.06 18.02
N GLU A 203 10.18 -40.17 18.14
CA GLU A 203 9.71 -41.54 17.87
C GLU A 203 8.54 -41.96 18.78
N GLU A 204 8.53 -41.52 20.04
CA GLU A 204 7.43 -41.85 20.99
C GLU A 204 6.13 -41.15 20.56
N MET A 205 6.25 -39.89 20.17
CA MET A 205 5.11 -39.12 19.64
C MET A 205 4.61 -39.70 18.31
N LEU A 206 5.51 -40.08 17.40
CA LEU A 206 5.14 -40.75 16.14
C LEU A 206 4.38 -42.06 16.38
N ALA A 207 4.79 -42.82 17.39
CA ALA A 207 4.07 -44.08 17.75
C ALA A 207 2.66 -43.77 18.30
N LYS A 208 2.50 -42.75 19.16
CA LYS A 208 1.20 -42.29 19.67
C LYS A 208 0.27 -41.81 18.56
N ILE A 209 0.80 -40.97 17.64
CA ILE A 209 0.07 -40.49 16.46
C ILE A 209 -0.36 -41.68 15.57
N GLY A 210 0.50 -42.65 15.39
CA GLY A 210 0.24 -43.87 14.64
C GLY A 210 -0.90 -44.71 15.24
N ALA A 211 -1.08 -44.69 16.58
CA ALA A 211 -2.08 -45.47 17.28
C ALA A 211 -3.49 -44.85 17.26
N CYS A 212 -3.63 -43.51 17.00
CA CYS A 212 -4.95 -42.87 16.93
C CYS A 212 -5.80 -43.49 15.81
N ALA A 213 -7.04 -43.89 16.08
CA ALA A 213 -7.94 -44.48 15.10
C ALA A 213 -8.83 -43.46 14.39
N THR A 214 -8.96 -42.26 14.95
CA THR A 214 -9.82 -41.18 14.45
C THR A 214 -9.13 -39.82 14.49
N VAL A 215 -9.66 -38.81 13.72
CA VAL A 215 -9.18 -37.43 13.77
C VAL A 215 -9.39 -36.83 15.16
N PRO A 216 -10.55 -36.97 15.84
CA PRO A 216 -10.72 -36.47 17.20
C PRO A 216 -9.71 -37.04 18.21
N GLU A 217 -9.34 -38.29 18.13
CA GLU A 217 -8.29 -38.88 19.01
C GLU A 217 -6.93 -38.21 18.77
N LEU A 218 -6.60 -37.89 17.51
CA LEU A 218 -5.39 -37.18 17.17
C LEU A 218 -5.41 -35.73 17.70
N GLU A 219 -6.56 -35.06 17.62
CA GLU A 219 -6.77 -33.73 18.20
C GLU A 219 -6.60 -33.73 19.72
N GLU A 220 -7.18 -34.69 20.40
CA GLU A 220 -7.07 -34.85 21.86
C GLU A 220 -5.63 -35.13 22.29
N LEU A 221 -4.92 -35.95 21.53
CA LEU A 221 -3.51 -36.27 21.80
C LEU A 221 -2.62 -35.01 21.82
N VAL A 222 -2.88 -34.06 20.96
CA VAL A 222 -2.04 -32.86 20.81
C VAL A 222 -2.60 -31.63 21.53
N ALA A 223 -3.79 -31.66 22.07
CA ALA A 223 -4.48 -30.51 22.68
C ALA A 223 -3.69 -29.83 23.81
N GLY A 224 -2.81 -30.57 24.49
CA GLY A 224 -1.95 -30.04 25.57
C GLY A 224 -0.64 -29.39 25.07
N ASP A 225 -0.33 -29.53 23.81
CA ASP A 225 0.90 -29.00 23.17
C ASP A 225 0.53 -28.01 22.08
N LYS A 226 0.86 -26.73 22.31
CA LYS A 226 0.51 -25.65 21.38
C LYS A 226 1.20 -25.82 20.04
N GLU A 227 2.48 -26.21 20.01
CA GLU A 227 3.23 -26.37 18.77
C GLU A 227 2.66 -27.52 17.93
N LEU A 228 2.35 -28.65 18.54
CA LEU A 228 1.73 -29.77 17.84
C LEU A 228 0.30 -29.45 17.40
N SER A 229 -0.46 -28.71 18.20
CA SER A 229 -1.81 -28.26 17.82
C SER A 229 -1.77 -27.32 16.60
N ASP A 230 -0.85 -26.35 16.58
CA ASP A 230 -0.66 -25.44 15.44
C ASP A 230 -0.24 -26.22 14.19
N ARG A 231 0.66 -27.18 14.31
CA ARG A 231 1.07 -28.07 13.21
C ARG A 231 -0.06 -28.94 12.68
N LEU A 232 -0.90 -29.47 13.56
CA LEU A 232 -2.08 -30.25 13.16
C LEU A 232 -3.08 -29.38 12.39
N MET A 233 -3.26 -28.11 12.80
CA MET A 233 -4.09 -27.16 12.05
C MET A 233 -3.53 -26.93 10.64
N VAL A 234 -2.23 -26.72 10.51
CA VAL A 234 -1.57 -26.58 9.17
C VAL A 234 -1.78 -27.83 8.33
N ALA A 235 -1.65 -29.03 8.90
CA ALA A 235 -1.89 -30.27 8.17
C ALA A 235 -3.35 -30.40 7.70
N LYS A 236 -4.33 -29.98 8.50
CA LYS A 236 -5.75 -29.92 8.11
C LYS A 236 -5.99 -28.94 6.96
N GLN A 237 -5.38 -27.75 7.02
CA GLN A 237 -5.45 -26.76 5.95
C GLN A 237 -4.85 -27.30 4.65
N TYR A 238 -3.75 -28.05 4.75
CA TYR A 238 -3.14 -28.70 3.58
C TYR A 238 -4.09 -29.73 2.95
N CYS A 239 -4.73 -30.60 3.74
CA CYS A 239 -5.70 -31.56 3.21
C CYS A 239 -6.86 -30.84 2.48
N TYR A 240 -7.35 -29.75 3.04
CA TYR A 240 -8.41 -28.95 2.42
C TYR A 240 -7.95 -28.24 1.14
N LEU A 241 -6.77 -27.62 1.17
CA LEU A 241 -6.17 -27.01 -0.04
C LEU A 241 -6.00 -28.01 -1.16
N LYS A 242 -5.49 -29.21 -0.85
CA LYS A 242 -5.33 -30.29 -1.81
C LYS A 242 -6.67 -30.70 -2.44
N ASP A 243 -7.72 -30.90 -1.63
CA ASP A 243 -9.06 -31.21 -2.13
C ASP A 243 -9.60 -30.13 -3.06
N LEU A 244 -9.49 -28.85 -2.68
CA LEU A 244 -9.91 -27.73 -3.51
C LEU A 244 -9.11 -27.64 -4.81
N THR A 245 -7.81 -27.95 -4.76
CA THR A 245 -6.92 -27.95 -5.93
C THR A 245 -7.35 -29.02 -6.93
N TYR A 246 -7.57 -30.26 -6.47
CA TYR A 246 -8.03 -31.34 -7.37
C TYR A 246 -9.44 -31.10 -7.90
N LYS A 247 -10.37 -30.62 -7.08
CA LYS A 247 -11.71 -30.21 -7.54
C LYS A 247 -11.62 -29.12 -8.62
N GLY A 248 -10.78 -28.11 -8.41
CA GLY A 248 -10.54 -27.06 -9.40
C GLY A 248 -9.86 -27.56 -10.68
N ALA A 249 -8.95 -28.52 -10.57
CA ALA A 249 -8.31 -29.16 -11.71
C ALA A 249 -9.29 -29.96 -12.56
N HIS A 250 -10.10 -30.81 -11.92
CA HIS A 250 -11.15 -31.58 -12.62
C HIS A 250 -12.20 -30.68 -13.29
N MET A 251 -12.60 -29.57 -12.66
CA MET A 251 -13.49 -28.59 -13.30
C MET A 251 -12.90 -27.96 -14.57
N ARG A 252 -11.57 -27.76 -14.63
CA ARG A 252 -10.91 -27.09 -15.76
C ARG A 252 -10.43 -28.03 -16.84
N TYR A 253 -9.96 -29.22 -16.46
CA TYR A 253 -9.27 -30.16 -17.35
C TYR A 253 -10.05 -31.47 -17.58
N GLY A 254 -11.20 -31.65 -16.90
CA GLY A 254 -12.02 -32.86 -17.00
C GLY A 254 -11.69 -33.92 -15.96
N ASP A 255 -12.44 -35.05 -16.01
CA ASP A 255 -12.36 -36.11 -14.98
C ASP A 255 -11.02 -36.88 -14.99
N VAL A 256 -10.28 -36.87 -16.10
CA VAL A 256 -8.98 -37.49 -16.21
C VAL A 256 -7.94 -36.42 -16.44
N LEU A 257 -7.06 -36.24 -15.48
CA LEU A 257 -5.94 -35.31 -15.60
C LEU A 257 -4.80 -35.98 -16.37
N ASP A 258 -4.13 -35.26 -17.28
CA ASP A 258 -2.92 -35.73 -17.92
C ASP A 258 -1.72 -35.73 -16.95
N GLU A 259 -0.70 -36.51 -17.29
CA GLU A 259 0.50 -36.71 -16.44
C GLU A 259 1.19 -35.35 -16.09
N LYS A 260 1.30 -34.46 -17.06
CA LYS A 260 1.93 -33.15 -16.88
C LYS A 260 1.15 -32.26 -15.89
N THR A 261 -0.17 -32.26 -15.95
CA THR A 261 -1.04 -31.53 -15.03
C THR A 261 -0.93 -32.15 -13.64
N GLU A 262 -0.94 -33.48 -13.51
CA GLU A 262 -0.76 -34.18 -12.24
C GLU A 262 0.59 -33.87 -11.59
N GLU A 263 1.68 -33.95 -12.36
CA GLU A 263 3.03 -33.62 -11.88
C GLU A 263 3.11 -32.15 -11.39
N ARG A 264 2.49 -31.23 -12.12
CA ARG A 264 2.47 -29.83 -11.73
C ARG A 264 1.69 -29.61 -10.44
N ILE A 265 0.53 -30.23 -10.27
CA ILE A 265 -0.25 -30.17 -9.01
C ILE A 265 0.58 -30.71 -7.84
N LYS A 266 1.23 -31.87 -8.00
CA LYS A 266 2.08 -32.46 -6.95
C LYS A 266 3.24 -31.53 -6.58
N TYR A 267 3.87 -30.91 -7.57
CA TYR A 267 4.95 -29.96 -7.35
C TYR A 267 4.47 -28.71 -6.57
N GLU A 268 3.31 -28.15 -6.92
CA GLU A 268 2.79 -26.95 -6.25
C GLU A 268 2.28 -27.23 -4.82
N LEU A 269 1.91 -28.47 -4.53
CA LEU A 269 1.45 -28.91 -3.21
C LEU A 269 2.58 -29.45 -2.32
N SER A 270 3.80 -29.62 -2.83
CA SER A 270 4.95 -30.11 -2.06
C SER A 270 5.64 -28.99 -1.29
#